data_21b47e07ec73884066e63e072caf99d5
#
_entry.id   21b47e07ec73884066e63e072caf99d5
#
_cell.length_a   1.000
_cell.length_b   1.000
_cell.length_c   1.000
_cell.angle_alpha   90.00
_cell.angle_beta   90.00
_cell.angle_gamma   90.00
#
_symmetry.space_group_name_H-M   'P 1'
#
loop_
_entity.id
_entity.type
_entity.pdbx_description
1 polymer ?
#
loop_
_entity_poly.entity_id
_entity_poly.type
_entity_poly.pdbx_seq_one_letter_code
_entity_poly.pdbx_strand_id
1 'polypeptide(L)'
;MEYQTGVKKKDTLEITELLNAKTSEAVKVNGAVHTIRDMGTVAFVILRKREGLLQCVYEEGSATFDLKEIKEASTLEVEGVLEQNEKAPNGIEIRMKKVKILSQPEDEMMPLAISKWKLNTSLEAKLNYRSISLRNIRERAKFRIQEGLTRAFRDFLYSQEFTEIHTPKIGAKSAEGGANLFKLEYFHRPAVLQQSPQFYKQMMVGVFDRVFETAPVFRAEKHNTKRHLNEYTSLDFEIGYIDGFEDI
;
A
#
# COMPACT_ATOMS: atom_id res chain seq x y z
N MET A 1 -21.74 -13.85 -23.31
CA MET A 1 -21.19 -13.28 -22.08
C MET A 1 -19.88 -12.64 -22.45
N GLU A 2 -19.77 -11.31 -22.39
CA GLU A 2 -18.49 -10.62 -22.60
C GLU A 2 -17.73 -10.66 -21.27
N TYR A 3 -16.54 -11.22 -21.27
CA TYR A 3 -15.67 -11.25 -20.09
C TYR A 3 -14.91 -9.92 -19.99
N GLN A 4 -14.92 -9.31 -18.82
CA GLN A 4 -14.12 -8.11 -18.57
C GLN A 4 -12.64 -8.49 -18.48
N THR A 5 -11.82 -7.97 -19.39
CA THR A 5 -10.38 -8.29 -19.51
C THR A 5 -9.47 -7.38 -18.70
N GLY A 6 -9.99 -6.67 -17.72
CA GLY A 6 -9.20 -5.76 -16.88
C GLY A 6 -10.07 -4.91 -15.97
N VAL A 7 -9.44 -3.97 -15.27
CA VAL A 7 -10.15 -2.98 -14.45
C VAL A 7 -10.90 -2.01 -15.36
N LYS A 8 -12.21 -1.85 -15.13
CA LYS A 8 -13.02 -0.90 -15.91
C LYS A 8 -12.45 0.50 -15.79
N LYS A 9 -12.09 1.09 -16.92
CA LYS A 9 -11.63 2.47 -16.99
C LYS A 9 -12.80 3.40 -16.61
N LYS A 10 -12.52 4.35 -15.70
CA LYS A 10 -13.45 5.41 -15.31
C LYS A 10 -13.13 6.67 -16.11
N ASP A 11 -14.06 7.62 -16.12
CA ASP A 11 -13.89 8.94 -16.72
C ASP A 11 -13.05 9.91 -15.86
N THR A 12 -12.66 9.47 -14.65
CA THR A 12 -11.80 10.23 -13.73
C THR A 12 -10.33 9.91 -13.98
N LEU A 13 -9.51 10.96 -14.07
CA LEU A 13 -8.08 10.85 -14.38
C LEU A 13 -7.24 10.61 -13.12
N GLU A 14 -6.16 9.83 -13.29
CA GLU A 14 -5.10 9.65 -12.31
C GLU A 14 -4.01 10.74 -12.45
N ILE A 15 -3.10 10.87 -11.48
CA ILE A 15 -2.04 11.91 -11.52
C ILE A 15 -1.15 11.75 -12.74
N THR A 16 -0.77 10.53 -13.08
CA THR A 16 0.04 10.24 -14.28
C THR A 16 -0.67 10.64 -15.59
N GLU A 17 -1.98 10.49 -15.66
CA GLU A 17 -2.78 10.92 -16.81
C GLU A 17 -2.88 12.45 -16.87
N LEU A 18 -3.04 13.12 -15.72
CA LEU A 18 -3.07 14.59 -15.63
C LEU A 18 -1.73 15.23 -16.05
N LEU A 19 -0.59 14.61 -15.70
CA LEU A 19 0.73 15.09 -16.10
C LEU A 19 0.95 15.05 -17.63
N ASN A 20 0.20 14.21 -18.34
CA ASN A 20 0.23 14.10 -19.80
C ASN A 20 -0.92 14.88 -20.49
N ALA A 21 -1.85 15.44 -19.72
CA ALA A 21 -2.95 16.25 -20.24
C ALA A 21 -2.50 17.68 -20.57
N LYS A 22 -3.26 18.35 -21.42
CA LYS A 22 -2.96 19.75 -21.78
C LYS A 22 -3.41 20.70 -20.67
N THR A 23 -2.59 21.72 -20.39
CA THR A 23 -2.97 22.85 -19.55
C THR A 23 -4.24 23.51 -20.06
N SER A 24 -5.09 23.98 -19.15
CA SER A 24 -6.42 24.57 -19.44
C SER A 24 -7.47 23.57 -19.96
N GLU A 25 -7.18 22.27 -19.94
CA GLU A 25 -8.16 21.24 -20.26
C GLU A 25 -9.14 21.04 -19.10
N ALA A 26 -10.42 20.83 -19.44
CA ALA A 26 -11.42 20.42 -18.48
C ALA A 26 -11.17 18.97 -18.05
N VAL A 27 -11.01 18.73 -16.77
CA VAL A 27 -10.66 17.42 -16.23
C VAL A 27 -11.62 17.00 -15.12
N LYS A 28 -11.72 15.71 -14.93
CA LYS A 28 -12.48 15.08 -13.87
C LYS A 28 -11.58 14.15 -13.06
N VAL A 29 -11.59 14.31 -11.77
CA VAL A 29 -10.78 13.50 -10.83
C VAL A 29 -11.61 13.04 -9.65
N ASN A 30 -11.18 11.96 -9.01
CA ASN A 30 -11.71 11.54 -7.72
C ASN A 30 -10.57 11.42 -6.70
N GLY A 31 -10.91 11.49 -5.43
CA GLY A 31 -9.94 11.32 -4.36
C GLY A 31 -10.57 11.54 -2.97
N ALA A 32 -9.82 11.14 -1.95
CA ALA A 32 -10.21 11.43 -0.57
C ALA A 32 -9.54 12.73 -0.10
N VAL A 33 -10.30 13.61 0.52
CA VAL A 33 -9.79 14.85 1.10
C VAL A 33 -8.76 14.53 2.17
N HIS A 34 -7.52 14.92 1.94
CA HIS A 34 -6.40 14.72 2.85
C HIS A 34 -6.28 15.85 3.87
N THR A 35 -6.47 17.07 3.40
CA THR A 35 -6.57 18.28 4.23
C THR A 35 -7.18 19.42 3.42
N ILE A 36 -7.75 20.39 4.12
CA ILE A 36 -8.25 21.65 3.56
C ILE A 36 -7.46 22.77 4.21
N ARG A 37 -6.96 23.69 3.39
CA ARG A 37 -6.30 24.93 3.83
C ARG A 37 -7.15 26.09 3.36
N ASP A 38 -8.01 26.57 4.25
CA ASP A 38 -8.89 27.70 3.98
C ASP A 38 -8.13 29.01 4.23
N MET A 39 -8.09 29.87 3.21
CA MET A 39 -7.46 31.19 3.23
C MET A 39 -8.49 32.32 3.03
N GLY A 40 -9.77 32.02 3.23
CA GLY A 40 -10.90 32.93 3.04
C GLY A 40 -11.51 32.79 1.66
N THR A 41 -11.24 33.70 0.74
CA THR A 41 -11.79 33.66 -0.63
C THR A 41 -11.22 32.54 -1.51
N VAL A 42 -10.06 31.99 -1.11
CA VAL A 42 -9.38 30.87 -1.79
C VAL A 42 -9.11 29.77 -0.78
N ALA A 43 -9.31 28.52 -1.16
CA ALA A 43 -8.92 27.38 -0.35
C ALA A 43 -8.22 26.31 -1.18
N PHE A 44 -7.32 25.59 -0.54
CA PHE A 44 -6.62 24.44 -1.14
C PHE A 44 -7.17 23.16 -0.57
N VAL A 45 -7.87 22.40 -1.39
CA VAL A 45 -8.38 21.06 -1.09
C VAL A 45 -7.39 20.04 -1.61
N ILE A 46 -6.64 19.41 -0.72
CA ILE A 46 -5.65 18.43 -1.09
C ILE A 46 -6.31 17.05 -1.14
N LEU A 47 -6.39 16.46 -2.31
CA LEU A 47 -6.91 15.11 -2.52
C LEU A 47 -5.78 14.07 -2.41
N ARG A 48 -6.03 13.01 -1.69
CA ARG A 48 -5.18 11.82 -1.66
C ARG A 48 -5.67 10.82 -2.68
N LYS A 49 -4.81 10.51 -3.62
CA LYS A 49 -5.00 9.50 -4.65
C LYS A 49 -4.07 8.31 -4.44
N ARG A 50 -4.22 7.28 -5.27
CA ARG A 50 -3.36 6.11 -5.27
C ARG A 50 -1.87 6.48 -5.49
N GLU A 51 -1.60 7.41 -6.38
CA GLU A 51 -0.25 7.80 -6.79
C GLU A 51 0.38 8.87 -5.89
N GLY A 52 -0.41 9.68 -5.20
CA GLY A 52 0.11 10.76 -4.37
C GLY A 52 -0.96 11.73 -3.90
N LEU A 53 -0.55 12.96 -3.73
CA LEU A 53 -1.42 14.09 -3.40
C LEU A 53 -1.64 14.95 -4.63
N LEU A 54 -2.86 15.42 -4.80
CA LEU A 54 -3.27 16.33 -5.87
C LEU A 54 -3.89 17.58 -5.22
N GLN A 55 -3.41 18.76 -5.60
CA GLN A 55 -3.96 20.03 -5.16
C GLN A 55 -5.16 20.42 -6.02
N CYS A 56 -6.26 20.74 -5.37
CA CYS A 56 -7.42 21.37 -6.00
C CYS A 56 -7.63 22.74 -5.36
N VAL A 57 -7.87 23.75 -6.17
CA VAL A 57 -8.04 25.15 -5.74
C VAL A 57 -9.51 25.52 -5.82
N TYR A 58 -10.09 25.86 -4.69
CA TYR A 58 -11.41 26.45 -4.58
C TYR A 58 -11.27 27.99 -4.59
N GLU A 59 -12.10 28.66 -5.36
CA GLU A 59 -12.28 30.12 -5.35
C GLU A 59 -13.74 30.45 -5.16
N GLU A 60 -14.01 31.28 -4.15
CA GLU A 60 -15.36 31.79 -3.89
C GLU A 60 -15.89 32.55 -5.12
N GLY A 61 -17.15 32.25 -5.48
CA GLY A 61 -17.80 32.83 -6.68
C GLY A 61 -17.38 32.21 -8.02
N SER A 62 -16.33 31.40 -8.07
CA SER A 62 -15.92 30.67 -9.28
C SER A 62 -16.41 29.21 -9.31
N ALA A 63 -16.59 28.61 -8.13
CA ALA A 63 -17.15 27.29 -7.95
C ALA A 63 -18.67 27.34 -7.78
N THR A 64 -19.35 26.23 -8.13
CA THR A 64 -20.82 26.10 -8.01
C THR A 64 -21.27 25.45 -6.70
N PHE A 65 -20.39 25.38 -5.70
CA PHE A 65 -20.63 24.79 -4.38
C PHE A 65 -19.97 25.64 -3.30
N ASP A 66 -20.39 25.45 -2.04
CA ASP A 66 -19.77 26.09 -0.87
C ASP A 66 -18.69 25.16 -0.30
N LEU A 67 -17.51 25.70 0.03
CA LEU A 67 -16.42 24.95 0.66
C LEU A 67 -16.86 24.26 1.96
N LYS A 68 -17.78 24.85 2.70
CA LYS A 68 -18.33 24.32 3.96
C LYS A 68 -19.05 22.96 3.80
N GLU A 69 -19.46 22.63 2.57
CA GLU A 69 -20.05 21.32 2.28
C GLU A 69 -19.01 20.19 2.33
N ILE A 70 -17.71 20.51 2.26
CA ILE A 70 -16.61 19.53 2.21
C ILE A 70 -15.95 19.41 3.56
N LYS A 71 -15.83 18.19 4.07
CA LYS A 71 -15.06 17.86 5.27
C LYS A 71 -13.75 17.12 4.92
N GLU A 72 -12.73 17.21 5.79
CA GLU A 72 -11.57 16.32 5.69
C GLU A 72 -12.01 14.85 5.76
N ALA A 73 -11.31 13.97 5.06
CA ALA A 73 -11.65 12.56 4.85
C ALA A 73 -12.90 12.27 3.98
N SER A 74 -13.65 13.27 3.50
CA SER A 74 -14.67 13.06 2.47
C SER A 74 -14.04 12.47 1.20
N THR A 75 -14.79 11.66 0.49
CA THR A 75 -14.43 11.21 -0.86
C THR A 75 -15.19 12.02 -1.89
N LEU A 76 -14.44 12.63 -2.80
CA LEU A 76 -14.98 13.57 -3.78
C LEU A 76 -14.74 13.09 -5.20
N GLU A 77 -15.64 13.50 -6.08
CA GLU A 77 -15.41 13.64 -7.52
C GLU A 77 -15.39 15.15 -7.82
N VAL A 78 -14.33 15.62 -8.45
CA VAL A 78 -14.09 17.02 -8.75
C VAL A 78 -14.00 17.22 -10.25
N GLU A 79 -14.76 18.15 -10.79
CA GLU A 79 -14.65 18.66 -12.15
C GLU A 79 -14.01 20.06 -12.08
N GLY A 80 -13.04 20.30 -12.93
CA GLY A 80 -12.32 21.58 -12.96
C GLY A 80 -11.39 21.72 -14.15
N VAL A 81 -10.55 22.72 -14.08
CA VAL A 81 -9.57 23.05 -15.14
C VAL A 81 -8.17 22.73 -14.62
N LEU A 82 -7.39 21.99 -15.39
CA LEU A 82 -6.00 21.66 -15.10
C LEU A 82 -5.11 22.88 -15.32
N GLU A 83 -4.33 23.23 -14.33
CA GLU A 83 -3.35 24.33 -14.38
C GLU A 83 -1.96 23.84 -13.93
N GLN A 84 -0.92 24.46 -14.47
CA GLN A 84 0.45 24.26 -14.01
C GLN A 84 0.74 25.19 -12.84
N ASN A 85 1.31 24.64 -11.77
CA ASN A 85 1.75 25.41 -10.63
C ASN A 85 2.95 24.71 -9.96
N GLU A 86 4.15 25.25 -10.12
CA GLU A 86 5.38 24.69 -9.56
C GLU A 86 5.37 24.52 -8.04
N LYS A 87 4.52 25.30 -7.34
CA LYS A 87 4.37 25.20 -5.86
C LYS A 87 3.41 24.10 -5.43
N ALA A 88 2.60 23.58 -6.36
CA ALA A 88 1.67 22.50 -6.09
C ALA A 88 2.38 21.13 -6.10
N PRO A 89 1.88 20.12 -5.37
CA PRO A 89 2.33 18.75 -5.53
C PRO A 89 2.29 18.32 -7.00
N ASN A 90 3.37 17.68 -7.48
CA ASN A 90 3.55 17.25 -8.87
C ASN A 90 3.59 18.39 -9.92
N GLY A 91 3.67 19.65 -9.52
CA GLY A 91 3.72 20.79 -10.46
C GLY A 91 2.40 21.13 -11.13
N ILE A 92 1.29 20.54 -10.69
CA ILE A 92 -0.06 20.72 -11.25
C ILE A 92 -1.11 20.93 -10.18
N GLU A 93 -2.17 21.64 -10.52
CA GLU A 93 -3.36 21.82 -9.70
C GLU A 93 -4.63 21.84 -10.55
N ILE A 94 -5.76 21.64 -9.89
CA ILE A 94 -7.07 21.70 -10.53
C ILE A 94 -7.86 22.86 -9.95
N ARG A 95 -8.20 23.85 -10.76
CA ARG A 95 -9.15 24.90 -10.40
C ARG A 95 -10.55 24.31 -10.41
N MET A 96 -11.14 24.14 -9.23
CA MET A 96 -12.42 23.47 -9.01
C MET A 96 -13.57 24.29 -9.62
N LYS A 97 -14.49 23.61 -10.28
CA LYS A 97 -15.73 24.19 -10.80
C LYS A 97 -16.96 23.52 -10.17
N LYS A 98 -16.93 22.18 -10.09
CA LYS A 98 -18.01 21.38 -9.49
C LYS A 98 -17.40 20.32 -8.58
N VAL A 99 -18.17 19.98 -7.56
CA VAL A 99 -17.86 18.84 -6.68
C VAL A 99 -19.08 17.95 -6.53
N LYS A 100 -18.83 16.65 -6.49
CA LYS A 100 -19.80 15.66 -6.07
C LYS A 100 -19.23 14.91 -4.87
N ILE A 101 -19.90 15.00 -3.75
CA ILE A 101 -19.54 14.27 -2.54
C ILE A 101 -20.01 12.84 -2.70
N LEU A 102 -19.08 11.90 -2.70
CA LEU A 102 -19.33 10.45 -2.82
C LEU A 102 -19.56 9.82 -1.45
N SER A 103 -18.84 10.28 -0.44
CA SER A 103 -19.03 9.93 0.97
C SER A 103 -18.42 11.00 1.89
N GLN A 104 -18.98 11.11 3.08
CA GLN A 104 -18.50 12.01 4.14
C GLN A 104 -18.34 11.24 5.45
N PRO A 105 -17.38 11.63 6.32
CA PRO A 105 -17.32 11.14 7.69
C PRO A 105 -18.48 11.74 8.50
N GLU A 106 -18.97 10.99 9.48
CA GLU A 106 -19.95 11.47 10.45
C GLU A 106 -19.30 12.52 11.39
N ASP A 107 -18.10 12.20 11.88
CA ASP A 107 -17.34 13.07 12.77
C ASP A 107 -16.76 14.30 12.06
N GLU A 108 -16.70 15.42 12.78
CA GLU A 108 -16.11 16.65 12.31
C GLU A 108 -14.57 16.58 12.21
N MET A 109 -13.94 15.83 13.10
CA MET A 109 -12.48 15.74 13.19
C MET A 109 -11.99 14.30 13.13
N MET A 110 -10.93 14.08 12.35
CA MET A 110 -10.22 12.82 12.39
C MET A 110 -9.42 12.66 13.69
N PRO A 111 -9.37 11.45 14.28
CA PRO A 111 -8.62 11.18 15.51
C PRO A 111 -7.09 11.37 15.36
N LEU A 112 -6.59 11.43 14.14
CA LEU A 112 -5.18 11.64 13.82
C LEU A 112 -5.01 12.68 12.71
N ALA A 113 -4.13 13.66 12.91
CA ALA A 113 -3.78 14.68 11.91
C ALA A 113 -2.88 14.08 10.81
N ILE A 114 -3.48 13.38 9.85
CA ILE A 114 -2.78 12.62 8.80
C ILE A 114 -2.00 13.51 7.80
N SER A 115 -2.33 14.79 7.71
CA SER A 115 -1.70 15.74 6.80
C SER A 115 -0.27 16.12 7.19
N LYS A 116 0.14 15.91 8.44
CA LYS A 116 1.49 16.19 8.90
C LYS A 116 2.47 15.17 8.33
N TRP A 117 3.68 15.63 7.98
CA TRP A 117 4.75 14.75 7.47
C TRP A 117 5.01 13.54 8.37
N LYS A 118 5.06 13.73 9.68
CA LYS A 118 5.24 12.68 10.67
C LYS A 118 4.06 12.69 11.63
N LEU A 119 3.43 11.53 11.82
CA LEU A 119 2.44 11.35 12.87
C LEU A 119 3.15 11.37 14.23
N ASN A 120 2.91 12.43 15.00
CA ASN A 120 3.52 12.62 16.32
C ASN A 120 2.63 11.96 17.39
N THR A 121 2.56 10.65 17.36
CA THR A 121 1.71 9.83 18.25
C THR A 121 2.39 8.49 18.55
N SER A 122 1.95 7.80 19.60
CA SER A 122 2.46 6.50 20.01
C SER A 122 2.22 5.41 18.96
N LEU A 123 2.98 4.32 19.04
CA LEU A 123 2.75 3.15 18.19
C LEU A 123 1.36 2.55 18.45
N GLU A 124 0.95 2.48 19.71
CA GLU A 124 -0.36 1.98 20.11
C GLU A 124 -1.49 2.77 19.45
N ALA A 125 -1.46 4.10 19.52
CA ALA A 125 -2.47 4.94 18.85
C ALA A 125 -2.46 4.75 17.32
N LYS A 126 -1.30 4.56 16.69
CA LYS A 126 -1.20 4.24 15.26
C LYS A 126 -1.83 2.89 14.92
N LEU A 127 -1.71 1.91 15.80
CA LEU A 127 -2.28 0.58 15.61
C LEU A 127 -3.79 0.58 15.86
N ASN A 128 -4.26 1.25 16.92
CA ASN A 128 -5.69 1.36 17.25
C ASN A 128 -6.47 2.11 16.14
N TYR A 129 -5.86 3.15 15.57
CA TYR A 129 -6.43 3.89 14.43
C TYR A 129 -5.76 3.52 13.10
N ARG A 130 -5.50 2.22 12.88
CA ARG A 130 -4.71 1.73 11.74
C ARG A 130 -5.26 2.16 10.39
N SER A 131 -6.56 2.10 10.18
CA SER A 131 -7.25 2.52 8.96
C SER A 131 -7.07 4.01 8.64
N ILE A 132 -6.83 4.84 9.65
CA ILE A 132 -6.60 6.28 9.53
C ILE A 132 -5.10 6.59 9.47
N SER A 133 -4.29 6.01 10.36
CA SER A 133 -2.85 6.26 10.39
C SER A 133 -2.16 5.91 9.06
N LEU A 134 -2.61 4.87 8.37
CA LEU A 134 -2.10 4.48 7.05
C LEU A 134 -2.49 5.44 5.92
N ARG A 135 -3.40 6.38 6.14
CA ARG A 135 -3.69 7.46 5.18
C ARG A 135 -2.60 8.52 5.16
N ASN A 136 -1.75 8.59 6.20
CA ASN A 136 -0.57 9.45 6.21
C ASN A 136 0.45 8.97 5.16
N ILE A 137 1.02 9.88 4.37
CA ILE A 137 1.91 9.57 3.25
C ILE A 137 3.15 8.77 3.70
N ARG A 138 3.75 9.15 4.83
CA ARG A 138 4.94 8.48 5.35
C ARG A 138 4.64 7.09 5.91
N GLU A 139 3.51 6.93 6.60
CA GLU A 139 3.11 5.61 7.11
C GLU A 139 2.76 4.66 5.95
N ARG A 140 2.12 5.16 4.91
CA ARG A 140 1.81 4.42 3.68
C ARG A 140 3.06 4.01 2.89
N ALA A 141 4.10 4.83 2.90
CA ALA A 141 5.32 4.59 2.14
C ALA A 141 6.01 3.25 2.50
N LYS A 142 5.85 2.77 3.74
CA LYS A 142 6.38 1.47 4.18
C LYS A 142 5.87 0.32 3.32
N PHE A 143 4.59 0.34 2.95
CA PHE A 143 3.98 -0.68 2.09
C PHE A 143 4.44 -0.55 0.63
N ARG A 144 4.74 0.67 0.17
CA ARG A 144 5.32 0.87 -1.16
C ARG A 144 6.74 0.33 -1.24
N ILE A 145 7.53 0.48 -0.17
CA ILE A 145 8.87 -0.10 -0.07
C ILE A 145 8.76 -1.63 -0.04
N GLN A 146 7.85 -2.18 0.76
CA GLN A 146 7.63 -3.63 0.82
C GLN A 146 7.21 -4.21 -0.54
N GLU A 147 6.27 -3.56 -1.24
CA GLU A 147 5.85 -3.91 -2.60
C GLU A 147 7.05 -3.92 -3.55
N GLY A 148 7.86 -2.85 -3.54
CA GLY A 148 9.03 -2.72 -4.41
C GLY A 148 10.09 -3.79 -4.15
N LEU A 149 10.40 -4.06 -2.88
CA LEU A 149 11.36 -5.12 -2.50
C LEU A 149 10.87 -6.51 -2.93
N THR A 150 9.60 -6.82 -2.67
CA THR A 150 9.02 -8.12 -3.05
C THR A 150 9.01 -8.30 -4.58
N ARG A 151 8.67 -7.24 -5.31
CA ARG A 151 8.69 -7.24 -6.77
C ARG A 151 10.10 -7.44 -7.31
N ALA A 152 11.06 -6.65 -6.84
CA ALA A 152 12.46 -6.76 -7.29
C ALA A 152 13.04 -8.16 -7.03
N PHE A 153 12.73 -8.76 -5.88
CA PHE A 153 13.14 -10.13 -5.57
C PHE A 153 12.58 -11.13 -6.56
N ARG A 154 11.27 -11.05 -6.85
CA ARG A 154 10.64 -11.93 -7.85
C ARG A 154 11.22 -11.72 -9.25
N ASP A 155 11.29 -10.48 -9.71
CA ASP A 155 11.76 -10.15 -11.05
C ASP A 155 13.21 -10.64 -11.25
N PHE A 156 14.06 -10.46 -10.23
CA PHE A 156 15.43 -10.96 -10.25
C PHE A 156 15.49 -12.49 -10.34
N LEU A 157 14.77 -13.22 -9.48
CA LEU A 157 14.82 -14.68 -9.46
C LEU A 157 14.19 -15.30 -10.71
N TYR A 158 13.13 -14.73 -11.24
CA TYR A 158 12.60 -15.14 -12.54
C TYR A 158 13.62 -14.93 -13.67
N SER A 159 14.40 -13.83 -13.64
CA SER A 159 15.47 -13.60 -14.61
C SER A 159 16.63 -14.59 -14.50
N GLN A 160 16.77 -15.26 -13.35
CA GLN A 160 17.74 -16.31 -13.07
C GLN A 160 17.15 -17.72 -13.20
N GLU A 161 15.99 -17.85 -13.84
CA GLU A 161 15.29 -19.11 -14.13
C GLU A 161 14.85 -19.90 -12.89
N PHE A 162 14.58 -19.19 -11.76
CA PHE A 162 13.99 -19.81 -10.59
C PHE A 162 12.49 -20.02 -10.78
N THR A 163 11.97 -21.12 -10.24
CA THR A 163 10.53 -21.42 -10.18
C THR A 163 9.94 -20.95 -8.88
N GLU A 164 8.89 -20.10 -8.91
CA GLU A 164 8.14 -19.71 -7.70
C GLU A 164 7.28 -20.89 -7.24
N ILE A 165 7.42 -21.26 -5.97
CA ILE A 165 6.62 -22.32 -5.33
C ILE A 165 5.75 -21.72 -4.23
N HIS A 166 4.67 -22.40 -3.88
CA HIS A 166 3.76 -22.03 -2.81
C HIS A 166 3.58 -23.21 -1.87
N THR A 167 3.99 -23.05 -0.62
CA THR A 167 4.07 -24.15 0.34
C THR A 167 3.07 -24.02 1.48
N PRO A 168 2.58 -25.15 2.05
CA PRO A 168 1.74 -25.12 3.24
C PRO A 168 2.46 -24.47 4.43
N LYS A 169 1.70 -23.71 5.24
CA LYS A 169 2.21 -23.05 6.45
C LYS A 169 1.77 -23.75 7.75
N ILE A 170 0.90 -24.71 7.65
CA ILE A 170 0.53 -25.61 8.76
C ILE A 170 1.13 -26.98 8.44
N GLY A 171 1.93 -27.51 9.35
CA GLY A 171 2.58 -28.82 9.18
C GLY A 171 2.59 -29.61 10.49
N ALA A 172 2.83 -30.93 10.38
CA ALA A 172 2.91 -31.80 11.56
C ALA A 172 4.17 -31.54 12.40
N LYS A 173 5.26 -31.09 11.74
CA LYS A 173 6.56 -30.79 12.36
C LYS A 173 7.21 -29.61 11.63
N SER A 174 8.14 -28.92 12.32
CA SER A 174 9.03 -27.97 11.66
C SER A 174 10.24 -28.68 11.10
N ALA A 175 10.74 -28.21 9.95
CA ALA A 175 11.97 -28.69 9.36
C ALA A 175 13.23 -28.02 9.93
N GLU A 176 13.07 -26.86 10.59
CA GLU A 176 14.17 -26.17 11.27
C GLU A 176 14.19 -26.55 12.74
N GLY A 177 15.39 -26.93 13.23
CA GLY A 177 15.64 -27.16 14.66
C GLY A 177 15.92 -25.87 15.41
N GLY A 178 15.55 -25.82 16.70
CA GLY A 178 16.07 -24.81 17.63
C GLY A 178 15.24 -23.57 17.89
N ALA A 179 14.25 -23.22 17.08
CA ALA A 179 13.38 -22.09 17.36
C ALA A 179 12.06 -22.51 18.02
N ASN A 180 11.49 -21.60 18.81
CA ASN A 180 10.18 -21.82 19.41
C ASN A 180 9.09 -21.85 18.34
N LEU A 181 8.20 -22.83 18.40
CA LEU A 181 7.13 -23.05 17.44
C LEU A 181 5.79 -22.57 18.02
N PHE A 182 4.99 -21.98 17.16
CA PHE A 182 3.56 -21.86 17.42
C PHE A 182 2.90 -23.22 17.22
N LYS A 183 2.42 -23.82 18.32
CA LYS A 183 1.70 -25.08 18.32
C LYS A 183 0.20 -24.82 18.24
N LEU A 184 -0.50 -25.64 17.48
CA LEU A 184 -1.95 -25.57 17.31
C LEU A 184 -2.55 -26.96 17.25
N GLU A 185 -3.85 -27.07 17.48
CA GLU A 185 -4.63 -28.26 17.19
C GLU A 185 -5.26 -28.14 15.81
N TYR A 186 -5.06 -29.15 14.98
CA TYR A 186 -5.59 -29.20 13.63
C TYR A 186 -6.37 -30.51 13.46
N PHE A 187 -7.71 -30.43 13.47
CA PHE A 187 -8.61 -31.59 13.40
C PHE A 187 -8.19 -32.74 14.36
N HIS A 188 -8.07 -32.44 15.65
CA HIS A 188 -7.68 -33.38 16.71
C HIS A 188 -6.26 -33.95 16.57
N ARG A 189 -5.39 -33.33 15.80
CA ARG A 189 -3.97 -33.65 15.67
C ARG A 189 -3.11 -32.44 16.00
N PRO A 190 -1.94 -32.65 16.65
CA PRO A 190 -1.01 -31.56 16.87
C PRO A 190 -0.43 -31.09 15.54
N ALA A 191 -0.34 -29.77 15.37
CA ALA A 191 0.30 -29.13 14.24
C ALA A 191 1.14 -27.94 14.71
N VAL A 192 1.93 -27.39 13.80
CA VAL A 192 2.77 -26.21 14.01
C VAL A 192 2.67 -25.27 12.83
N LEU A 193 2.88 -23.96 13.08
CA LEU A 193 3.11 -22.98 12.03
C LEU A 193 4.56 -23.06 11.57
N GLN A 194 4.77 -23.04 10.26
CA GLN A 194 6.10 -23.19 9.66
C GLN A 194 6.94 -21.93 9.83
N GLN A 195 8.21 -22.12 10.21
CA GLN A 195 9.21 -21.05 10.41
C GLN A 195 9.90 -20.64 9.12
N SER A 196 9.93 -21.53 8.16
CA SER A 196 10.40 -21.33 6.80
C SER A 196 9.83 -22.43 5.89
N PRO A 197 9.88 -22.29 4.56
CA PRO A 197 9.51 -23.35 3.64
C PRO A 197 10.58 -24.43 3.50
N GLN A 198 11.55 -24.56 4.40
CA GLN A 198 12.77 -25.38 4.24
C GLN A 198 12.51 -26.80 3.74
N PHE A 199 11.57 -27.52 4.34
CA PHE A 199 11.24 -28.87 3.92
C PHE A 199 10.80 -28.95 2.46
N TYR A 200 9.94 -28.01 2.06
CA TYR A 200 9.38 -27.99 0.70
C TYR A 200 10.36 -27.45 -0.33
N LYS A 201 11.07 -26.38 -0.04
CA LYS A 201 12.04 -25.81 -0.98
C LYS A 201 13.19 -26.79 -1.24
N GLN A 202 13.67 -27.51 -0.23
CA GLN A 202 14.67 -28.57 -0.36
C GLN A 202 14.14 -29.74 -1.23
N MET A 203 12.89 -30.16 -1.03
CA MET A 203 12.26 -31.18 -1.87
C MET A 203 12.10 -30.69 -3.32
N MET A 204 11.70 -29.45 -3.51
CA MET A 204 11.42 -28.89 -4.84
C MET A 204 12.67 -28.54 -5.63
N VAL A 205 13.82 -28.35 -5.00
CA VAL A 205 15.13 -28.28 -5.69
C VAL A 205 15.42 -29.58 -6.43
N GLY A 206 15.03 -30.75 -5.87
CA GLY A 206 15.13 -32.02 -6.57
C GLY A 206 14.20 -32.15 -7.79
N VAL A 207 13.31 -31.18 -8.02
CA VAL A 207 12.36 -31.15 -9.14
C VAL A 207 12.71 -30.06 -10.16
N PHE A 208 13.10 -28.87 -9.69
CA PHE A 208 13.27 -27.68 -10.53
C PHE A 208 14.68 -27.05 -10.46
N ASP A 209 15.60 -27.64 -9.71
CA ASP A 209 16.98 -27.16 -9.48
C ASP A 209 17.07 -25.83 -8.75
N ARG A 210 16.18 -24.87 -9.05
CA ARG A 210 16.14 -23.51 -8.50
C ARG A 210 14.70 -23.15 -8.15
N VAL A 211 14.45 -22.86 -6.89
CA VAL A 211 13.11 -22.50 -6.42
C VAL A 211 13.14 -21.31 -5.47
N PHE A 212 12.05 -20.60 -5.40
CA PHE A 212 11.88 -19.54 -4.41
C PHE A 212 10.43 -19.42 -3.95
N GLU A 213 10.23 -18.78 -2.82
CA GLU A 213 8.92 -18.46 -2.28
C GLU A 213 8.94 -17.09 -1.59
N THR A 214 7.86 -16.34 -1.80
CA THR A 214 7.56 -15.14 -1.02
C THR A 214 6.28 -15.40 -0.24
N ALA A 215 6.38 -15.63 1.07
CA ALA A 215 5.25 -16.07 1.88
C ALA A 215 5.42 -15.73 3.37
N PRO A 216 4.31 -15.71 4.15
CA PRO A 216 4.41 -15.55 5.60
C PRO A 216 5.12 -16.74 6.25
N VAL A 217 5.93 -16.44 7.27
CA VAL A 217 6.57 -17.41 8.15
C VAL A 217 6.37 -17.01 9.60
N PHE A 218 6.47 -17.97 10.51
CA PHE A 218 6.05 -17.82 11.90
C PHE A 218 7.15 -18.29 12.86
N ARG A 219 7.60 -17.41 13.72
CA ARG A 219 8.60 -17.73 14.73
C ARG A 219 8.08 -17.32 16.10
N ALA A 220 7.92 -18.22 17.05
CA ALA A 220 7.44 -17.94 18.41
C ALA A 220 8.56 -17.31 19.26
N GLU A 221 9.12 -16.20 18.79
CA GLU A 221 10.18 -15.46 19.49
C GLU A 221 9.65 -14.83 20.78
N LYS A 222 10.37 -15.03 21.86
CA LYS A 222 10.01 -14.46 23.18
C LYS A 222 10.47 -13.01 23.36
N HIS A 223 11.20 -12.46 22.37
CA HIS A 223 11.77 -11.13 22.45
C HIS A 223 10.85 -10.10 21.80
N ASN A 224 10.58 -9.01 22.49
CA ASN A 224 9.84 -7.87 21.96
C ASN A 224 10.82 -6.78 21.49
N THR A 225 11.41 -6.98 20.32
CA THR A 225 12.31 -5.99 19.71
C THR A 225 11.89 -5.70 18.27
N LYS A 226 12.42 -4.62 17.70
CA LYS A 226 12.14 -4.24 16.29
C LYS A 226 12.66 -5.27 15.26
N ARG A 227 13.52 -6.19 15.66
CA ARG A 227 14.13 -7.21 14.80
C ARG A 227 13.52 -8.60 14.96
N HIS A 228 12.73 -8.82 16.02
CA HIS A 228 12.12 -10.11 16.31
C HIS A 228 10.62 -9.99 16.10
N LEU A 229 10.15 -10.44 14.95
CA LEU A 229 8.74 -10.50 14.61
C LEU A 229 8.27 -11.94 14.65
N ASN A 230 7.11 -12.15 15.23
CA ASN A 230 6.50 -13.49 15.31
C ASN A 230 5.90 -13.95 13.99
N GLU A 231 5.56 -13.02 13.12
CA GLU A 231 5.09 -13.26 11.76
C GLU A 231 5.68 -12.20 10.83
N TYR A 232 6.25 -12.63 9.71
CA TYR A 232 6.77 -11.73 8.68
C TYR A 232 6.75 -12.40 7.30
N THR A 233 6.80 -11.60 6.26
CA THR A 233 6.97 -12.11 4.88
C THR A 233 8.42 -12.46 4.66
N SER A 234 8.71 -13.73 4.43
CA SER A 234 10.02 -14.23 4.07
C SER A 234 10.23 -14.13 2.57
N LEU A 235 11.45 -13.83 2.18
CA LEU A 235 11.98 -13.90 0.83
C LEU A 235 12.97 -15.05 0.81
N ASP A 236 12.53 -16.22 0.42
CA ASP A 236 13.26 -17.47 0.49
C ASP A 236 13.61 -17.99 -0.89
N PHE A 237 14.82 -18.51 -1.07
CA PHE A 237 15.18 -19.26 -2.25
C PHE A 237 16.06 -20.47 -1.90
N GLU A 238 16.16 -21.40 -2.80
CA GLU A 238 17.00 -22.59 -2.70
C GLU A 238 17.52 -22.93 -4.09
N ILE A 239 18.78 -23.34 -4.17
CA ILE A 239 19.44 -23.70 -5.43
C ILE A 239 20.27 -24.97 -5.23
N GLY A 240 20.21 -25.86 -6.19
CA GLY A 240 21.03 -27.05 -6.27
C GLY A 240 22.28 -26.87 -7.17
N TYR A 241 23.13 -27.89 -7.21
CA TYR A 241 24.34 -27.93 -8.06
C TYR A 241 25.31 -26.79 -7.84
N ILE A 242 25.52 -26.41 -6.57
CA ILE A 242 26.49 -25.42 -6.18
C ILE A 242 27.81 -26.08 -5.80
N ASP A 243 28.93 -25.45 -6.15
CA ASP A 243 30.29 -25.86 -5.77
C ASP A 243 30.79 -25.10 -4.55
N GLY A 244 30.31 -23.88 -4.31
CA GLY A 244 30.75 -23.05 -3.20
C GLY A 244 29.77 -21.89 -2.89
N PHE A 245 30.18 -21.03 -1.93
CA PHE A 245 29.39 -19.87 -1.53
C PHE A 245 29.29 -18.80 -2.62
N GLU A 246 30.24 -18.79 -3.52
CA GLU A 246 30.33 -17.86 -4.66
C GLU A 246 29.23 -18.08 -5.70
N ASP A 247 28.52 -19.22 -5.63
CA ASP A 247 27.38 -19.52 -6.50
C ASP A 247 26.06 -18.91 -5.98
N ILE A 248 26.08 -18.32 -4.77
CA ILE A 248 24.96 -17.69 -4.08
C ILE A 248 25.21 -16.19 -3.94
#